data_012ec1ebdc5c6dd19a0e6f35f7ddb5c5
#
_entry.id   012ec1ebdc5c6dd19a0e6f35f7ddb5c5
#
_cell.length_a   1.000
_cell.length_b   1.000
_cell.length_c   1.000
_cell.angle_alpha   90.00
_cell.angle_beta   90.00
_cell.angle_gamma   90.00
#
_symmetry.space_group_name_H-M   'P 1'
#
loop_
_entity.id
_entity.type
_entity.pdbx_description
1 polymer ?
#
loop_
_entity_poly.entity_id
_entity_poly.type
_entity_poly.pdbx_seq_one_letter_code
_entity_poly.pdbx_strand_id
1 'polypeptide(L)'
;MMEWIAKKKFLIISVGFILVIFYFVNIFIPKNKPNEPIMYALLIGGGTAESDNYNSFYKNIEYVARSLKQMGYDDRNVKIMFYRGKSTSYPLVEANAIKRNVIAELKQYEKIIDENDSLLIFRSGHGIIELVFDKCSILTIDEKAPEKVIQKISGTAAVMNFPDGPLSYRQFQEILGRIKAKQIIVILSQCYSGQFTEIATYVDNSVIVSETEEVGIAFYSNRKTKRWKYEVWPFVKCMFDGFLSANDAGRKKSVLAAFEYMLLCNPNVEGLSVKADRPLLKETPQIKYGKGLSKGAVYISRP
;
A
#
# COMPACT_ATOMS: atom_id res chain seq x y z
N MET A 1 69.16 27.94 -22.76
CA MET A 1 68.01 28.27 -23.62
C MET A 1 67.16 27.04 -24.02
N MET A 2 67.74 25.91 -24.40
CA MET A 2 67.00 24.69 -24.78
C MET A 2 66.18 24.05 -23.63
N GLU A 3 66.75 24.02 -22.43
CA GLU A 3 66.05 23.42 -21.24
C GLU A 3 64.81 24.19 -20.85
N TRP A 4 64.78 25.51 -20.98
CA TRP A 4 63.63 26.34 -20.69
C TRP A 4 62.50 26.14 -21.69
N ILE A 5 62.82 25.90 -22.98
CA ILE A 5 61.84 25.60 -24.01
C ILE A 5 61.20 24.20 -23.81
N ALA A 6 62.00 23.22 -23.37
CA ALA A 6 61.50 21.87 -23.06
C ALA A 6 60.53 21.88 -21.85
N LYS A 7 60.86 22.61 -20.79
CA LYS A 7 59.94 22.77 -19.59
C LYS A 7 58.62 23.45 -19.98
N LYS A 8 58.64 24.51 -20.81
CA LYS A 8 57.43 25.16 -21.30
C LYS A 8 56.54 24.24 -22.17
N LYS A 9 57.13 23.47 -23.06
CA LYS A 9 56.40 22.48 -23.92
C LYS A 9 55.76 21.41 -23.06
N PHE A 10 56.47 20.90 -22.03
CA PHE A 10 55.93 19.89 -21.14
C PHE A 10 54.76 20.42 -20.33
N LEU A 11 54.80 21.65 -19.81
CA LEU A 11 53.74 22.28 -19.07
C LEU A 11 52.48 22.48 -19.93
N ILE A 12 52.60 22.91 -21.19
CA ILE A 12 51.50 23.13 -22.10
C ILE A 12 50.82 21.80 -22.45
N ILE A 13 51.59 20.72 -22.68
CA ILE A 13 51.07 19.38 -22.97
C ILE A 13 50.30 18.85 -21.74
N SER A 14 50.85 19.02 -20.53
CA SER A 14 50.21 18.56 -19.28
C SER A 14 48.89 19.28 -18.98
N VAL A 15 48.83 20.60 -19.18
CA VAL A 15 47.63 21.41 -18.99
C VAL A 15 46.60 21.04 -20.06
N GLY A 16 47.00 20.84 -21.31
CA GLY A 16 46.12 20.37 -22.39
C GLY A 16 45.48 19.00 -22.09
N PHE A 17 46.29 18.06 -21.56
CA PHE A 17 45.82 16.72 -21.21
C PHE A 17 44.80 16.74 -20.04
N ILE A 18 45.08 17.58 -19.03
CA ILE A 18 44.16 17.79 -17.89
C ILE A 18 42.83 18.38 -18.36
N LEU A 19 42.86 19.38 -19.24
CA LEU A 19 41.62 19.96 -19.81
C LEU A 19 40.82 18.99 -20.64
N VAL A 20 41.49 18.13 -21.42
CA VAL A 20 40.83 17.05 -22.21
C VAL A 20 40.20 16.04 -21.26
N ILE A 21 40.90 15.59 -20.23
CA ILE A 21 40.31 14.67 -19.24
C ILE A 21 39.09 15.33 -18.55
N PHE A 22 39.20 16.60 -18.13
CA PHE A 22 38.09 17.33 -17.52
C PHE A 22 36.89 17.48 -18.45
N TYR A 23 37.16 17.72 -19.74
CA TYR A 23 36.12 17.79 -20.76
C TYR A 23 35.43 16.42 -20.99
N PHE A 24 36.21 15.34 -21.11
CA PHE A 24 35.68 13.97 -21.23
C PHE A 24 34.92 13.55 -19.95
N VAL A 25 35.45 13.81 -18.76
CA VAL A 25 34.77 13.50 -17.50
C VAL A 25 33.42 14.23 -17.41
N ASN A 26 33.34 15.50 -17.82
CA ASN A 26 32.05 16.24 -17.82
C ASN A 26 31.07 15.82 -18.92
N ILE A 27 31.55 15.20 -20.02
CA ILE A 27 30.68 14.64 -21.06
C ILE A 27 30.18 13.24 -20.69
N PHE A 28 31.04 12.44 -20.02
CA PHE A 28 30.73 11.06 -19.69
C PHE A 28 30.21 10.84 -18.26
N ILE A 29 30.29 11.83 -17.37
CA ILE A 29 29.46 11.80 -16.17
C ILE A 29 28.04 12.06 -16.69
N PRO A 30 27.12 11.06 -16.66
CA PRO A 30 25.75 11.35 -16.95
C PRO A 30 25.36 12.46 -15.97
N LYS A 31 25.06 13.67 -16.48
CA LYS A 31 24.35 14.70 -15.67
C LYS A 31 23.17 13.91 -15.11
N ASN A 32 23.17 13.71 -13.79
CA ASN A 32 22.04 13.07 -13.11
C ASN A 32 20.82 13.79 -13.65
N LYS A 33 20.12 13.17 -14.62
CA LYS A 33 18.76 13.60 -14.93
C LYS A 33 18.08 13.57 -13.59
N PRO A 34 17.39 14.64 -13.18
CA PRO A 34 16.62 14.57 -11.95
C PRO A 34 15.85 13.25 -12.05
N ASN A 35 16.05 12.36 -11.07
CA ASN A 35 15.49 11.02 -11.11
C ASN A 35 14.01 11.17 -11.40
N GLU A 36 13.57 10.62 -12.54
CA GLU A 36 12.13 10.66 -12.83
C GLU A 36 11.42 10.00 -11.66
N PRO A 37 10.36 10.62 -11.11
CA PRO A 37 9.63 10.07 -9.99
C PRO A 37 9.24 8.61 -10.25
N ILE A 38 9.59 7.73 -9.34
CA ILE A 38 9.27 6.30 -9.43
C ILE A 38 7.99 6.02 -8.64
N MET A 39 7.12 5.21 -9.21
CA MET A 39 5.94 4.71 -8.54
C MET A 39 6.20 3.27 -8.09
N TYR A 40 6.34 3.08 -6.78
CA TYR A 40 6.48 1.77 -6.15
C TYR A 40 5.14 1.24 -5.68
N ALA A 41 4.96 -0.07 -5.71
CA ALA A 41 3.80 -0.71 -5.11
C ALA A 41 4.18 -2.00 -4.35
N LEU A 42 3.58 -2.18 -3.17
CA LEU A 42 3.66 -3.39 -2.37
C LEU A 42 2.27 -3.97 -2.22
N LEU A 43 2.05 -5.12 -2.85
CA LEU A 43 0.79 -5.85 -2.79
C LEU A 43 0.94 -7.02 -1.83
N ILE A 44 0.14 -7.06 -0.77
CA ILE A 44 0.23 -8.03 0.31
C ILE A 44 -1.09 -8.77 0.42
N GLY A 45 -1.08 -10.10 0.30
CA GLY A 45 -2.30 -10.89 0.42
C GLY A 45 -2.13 -12.20 1.17
N GLY A 46 -3.26 -12.78 1.60
CA GLY A 46 -3.34 -14.10 2.17
C GLY A 46 -3.82 -14.15 3.61
N GLY A 47 -4.10 -15.39 4.04
CA GLY A 47 -4.50 -15.76 5.40
C GLY A 47 -3.33 -16.13 6.30
N THR A 48 -3.65 -16.57 7.53
CA THR A 48 -2.68 -17.01 8.54
C THR A 48 -2.35 -18.50 8.43
N ALA A 49 -3.34 -19.29 8.03
CA ALA A 49 -3.25 -20.71 7.79
C ALA A 49 -3.79 -21.07 6.41
N GLU A 50 -3.61 -22.32 6.01
CA GLU A 50 -4.13 -22.78 4.71
C GLU A 50 -5.66 -22.74 4.63
N SER A 51 -6.32 -23.06 5.76
CA SER A 51 -7.78 -23.09 5.87
C SER A 51 -8.43 -21.69 5.76
N ASP A 52 -7.70 -20.63 6.06
CA ASP A 52 -8.16 -19.24 6.01
C ASP A 52 -7.51 -18.42 4.89
N ASN A 53 -6.71 -19.08 4.04
CA ASN A 53 -6.06 -18.45 2.89
C ASN A 53 -6.98 -18.52 1.67
N TYR A 54 -8.00 -17.67 1.64
CA TYR A 54 -9.00 -17.67 0.58
C TYR A 54 -8.42 -17.27 -0.78
N ASN A 55 -8.81 -18.00 -1.83
CA ASN A 55 -8.42 -17.68 -3.20
C ASN A 55 -8.85 -16.26 -3.62
N SER A 56 -9.92 -15.72 -3.04
CA SER A 56 -10.36 -14.34 -3.26
C SER A 56 -9.31 -13.30 -2.87
N PHE A 57 -8.49 -13.54 -1.85
CA PHE A 57 -7.37 -12.65 -1.52
C PHE A 57 -6.36 -12.56 -2.67
N TYR A 58 -6.03 -13.69 -3.29
CA TYR A 58 -5.16 -13.69 -4.45
C TYR A 58 -5.81 -13.01 -5.66
N LYS A 59 -7.10 -13.25 -5.89
CA LYS A 59 -7.85 -12.59 -6.98
C LYS A 59 -7.89 -11.07 -6.80
N ASN A 60 -7.99 -10.58 -5.57
CA ASN A 60 -7.85 -9.15 -5.27
C ASN A 60 -6.45 -8.63 -5.65
N ILE A 61 -5.38 -9.33 -5.24
CA ILE A 61 -4.00 -8.98 -5.59
C ILE A 61 -3.80 -8.97 -7.11
N GLU A 62 -4.26 -10.01 -7.81
CA GLU A 62 -4.16 -10.14 -9.27
C GLU A 62 -4.90 -8.99 -9.98
N TYR A 63 -6.08 -8.63 -9.51
CA TYR A 63 -6.86 -7.52 -10.04
C TYR A 63 -6.14 -6.18 -9.86
N VAL A 64 -5.62 -5.92 -8.65
CA VAL A 64 -4.87 -4.70 -8.34
C VAL A 64 -3.61 -4.62 -9.19
N ALA A 65 -2.83 -5.69 -9.30
CA ALA A 65 -1.60 -5.71 -10.12
C ALA A 65 -1.90 -5.36 -11.58
N ARG A 66 -2.95 -5.94 -12.17
CA ARG A 66 -3.39 -5.61 -13.54
C ARG A 66 -3.82 -4.15 -13.66
N SER A 67 -4.54 -3.62 -12.67
CA SER A 67 -4.97 -2.22 -12.65
C SER A 67 -3.78 -1.26 -12.58
N LEU A 68 -2.78 -1.56 -11.74
CA LEU A 68 -1.55 -0.76 -11.63
C LEU A 68 -0.78 -0.73 -12.96
N LYS A 69 -0.69 -1.87 -13.65
CA LYS A 69 -0.07 -1.95 -14.98
C LYS A 69 -0.80 -1.04 -15.99
N GLN A 70 -2.13 -1.04 -16.01
CA GLN A 70 -2.92 -0.14 -16.86
C GLN A 70 -2.73 1.33 -16.48
N MET A 71 -2.40 1.63 -15.22
CA MET A 71 -2.09 2.96 -14.72
C MET A 71 -0.63 3.39 -14.97
N GLY A 72 0.19 2.55 -15.59
CA GLY A 72 1.56 2.86 -15.99
C GLY A 72 2.62 2.54 -14.92
N TYR A 73 2.31 1.71 -13.92
CA TYR A 73 3.35 1.16 -13.05
C TYR A 73 4.26 0.21 -13.83
N ASP A 74 5.56 0.32 -13.60
CA ASP A 74 6.54 -0.64 -14.10
C ASP A 74 6.47 -1.91 -13.26
N ASP A 75 6.33 -3.07 -13.90
CA ASP A 75 6.25 -4.37 -13.21
C ASP A 75 7.45 -4.60 -12.25
N ARG A 76 8.63 -4.01 -12.56
CA ARG A 76 9.85 -4.08 -11.72
C ARG A 76 9.70 -3.36 -10.36
N ASN A 77 8.79 -2.40 -10.28
CA ASN A 77 8.53 -1.60 -9.09
C ASN A 77 7.27 -2.07 -8.33
N VAL A 78 6.64 -3.16 -8.77
CA VAL A 78 5.46 -3.76 -8.14
C VAL A 78 5.86 -5.06 -7.46
N LYS A 79 5.98 -5.04 -6.14
CA LYS A 79 6.29 -6.23 -5.33
C LYS A 79 5.01 -6.93 -4.90
N ILE A 80 4.91 -8.24 -5.20
CA ILE A 80 3.76 -9.05 -4.84
C ILE A 80 4.15 -10.11 -3.82
N MET A 81 3.54 -10.03 -2.64
CA MET A 81 3.72 -10.97 -1.54
C MET A 81 2.40 -11.67 -1.21
N PHE A 82 2.40 -12.98 -1.15
CA PHE A 82 1.19 -13.73 -0.87
C PHE A 82 1.47 -14.96 -0.03
N TYR A 83 0.73 -15.13 1.07
CA TYR A 83 0.72 -16.29 1.96
C TYR A 83 2.11 -16.98 2.07
N ARG A 84 2.24 -18.23 1.60
CA ARG A 84 3.51 -19.00 1.64
C ARG A 84 4.43 -18.77 0.44
N GLY A 85 4.11 -17.81 -0.42
CA GLY A 85 4.96 -17.46 -1.55
C GLY A 85 4.50 -18.05 -2.89
N LYS A 86 5.42 -18.07 -3.86
CA LYS A 86 5.17 -18.48 -5.23
C LYS A 86 4.74 -19.95 -5.31
N SER A 87 3.71 -20.21 -6.11
CA SER A 87 3.28 -21.55 -6.48
C SER A 87 2.69 -21.52 -7.90
N THR A 88 2.39 -22.70 -8.46
CA THR A 88 1.69 -22.81 -9.75
C THR A 88 0.30 -22.14 -9.72
N SER A 89 -0.36 -22.14 -8.56
CA SER A 89 -1.65 -21.48 -8.35
C SER A 89 -1.53 -19.96 -8.19
N TYR A 90 -0.33 -19.45 -7.88
CA TYR A 90 -0.07 -18.03 -7.62
C TYR A 90 1.15 -17.53 -8.40
N PRO A 91 1.07 -17.47 -9.75
CA PRO A 91 2.23 -17.24 -10.62
C PRO A 91 2.84 -15.83 -10.49
N LEU A 92 2.05 -14.82 -10.09
CA LEU A 92 2.52 -13.44 -9.94
C LEU A 92 3.27 -13.21 -8.62
N VAL A 93 3.23 -14.15 -7.68
CA VAL A 93 3.81 -13.97 -6.34
C VAL A 93 5.32 -14.10 -6.40
N GLU A 94 6.01 -13.15 -5.78
CA GLU A 94 7.48 -13.13 -5.71
C GLU A 94 8.01 -13.62 -4.36
N ALA A 95 7.28 -13.35 -3.27
CA ALA A 95 7.68 -13.70 -1.91
C ALA A 95 6.49 -14.11 -1.04
N ASN A 96 6.75 -14.79 0.07
CA ASN A 96 5.73 -15.10 1.05
C ASN A 96 5.38 -13.88 1.91
N ALA A 97 4.07 -13.68 2.12
CA ALA A 97 3.52 -12.64 2.97
C ALA A 97 3.52 -13.08 4.43
N ILE A 98 4.70 -13.16 5.04
CA ILE A 98 4.86 -13.31 6.48
C ILE A 98 5.33 -11.99 7.07
N LYS A 99 5.00 -11.71 8.32
CA LYS A 99 5.27 -10.42 8.99
C LYS A 99 6.73 -9.96 8.82
N ARG A 100 7.69 -10.85 9.10
CA ARG A 100 9.12 -10.52 9.01
C ARG A 100 9.55 -10.09 7.60
N ASN A 101 9.00 -10.73 6.56
CA ASN A 101 9.32 -10.40 5.17
C ASN A 101 8.68 -9.08 4.75
N VAL A 102 7.42 -8.83 5.15
CA VAL A 102 6.75 -7.55 4.91
C VAL A 102 7.52 -6.41 5.58
N ILE A 103 7.95 -6.59 6.83
CA ILE A 103 8.78 -5.59 7.52
C ILE A 103 10.13 -5.40 6.81
N ALA A 104 10.76 -6.48 6.33
CA ALA A 104 12.02 -6.37 5.60
C ALA A 104 11.87 -5.59 4.29
N GLU A 105 10.80 -5.83 3.54
CA GLU A 105 10.49 -5.11 2.30
C GLU A 105 10.22 -3.62 2.57
N LEU A 106 9.44 -3.30 3.61
CA LEU A 106 9.20 -1.90 4.00
C LEU A 106 10.50 -1.19 4.42
N LYS A 107 11.41 -1.88 5.12
CA LYS A 107 12.74 -1.36 5.44
C LYS A 107 13.63 -1.20 4.20
N GLN A 108 13.40 -1.99 3.15
CA GLN A 108 14.08 -1.79 1.88
C GLN A 108 13.56 -0.50 1.20
N TYR A 109 12.26 -0.25 1.21
CA TYR A 109 11.70 1.00 0.71
C TYR A 109 12.20 2.23 1.48
N GLU A 110 12.42 2.14 2.80
CA GLU A 110 13.06 3.20 3.60
C GLU A 110 14.43 3.62 3.04
N LYS A 111 15.14 2.71 2.35
CA LYS A 111 16.48 2.96 1.80
C LYS A 111 16.49 3.46 0.37
N ILE A 112 15.49 3.06 -0.45
CA ILE A 112 15.52 3.29 -1.90
C ILE A 112 14.53 4.37 -2.36
N ILE A 113 13.51 4.68 -1.58
CA ILE A 113 12.48 5.68 -1.91
C ILE A 113 12.92 7.06 -1.42
N ASP A 114 12.84 8.06 -2.30
CA ASP A 114 13.11 9.45 -1.99
C ASP A 114 11.85 10.34 -2.06
N GLU A 115 12.00 11.63 -1.77
CA GLU A 115 10.92 12.62 -1.70
C GLU A 115 10.23 12.91 -3.05
N ASN A 116 10.74 12.39 -4.16
CA ASN A 116 10.09 12.50 -5.48
C ASN A 116 9.21 11.30 -5.77
N ASP A 117 9.46 10.17 -5.13
CA ASP A 117 8.84 8.89 -5.37
C ASP A 117 7.47 8.75 -4.67
N SER A 118 6.67 7.81 -5.15
CA SER A 118 5.39 7.47 -4.55
C SER A 118 5.34 5.98 -4.19
N LEU A 119 4.76 5.67 -3.04
CA LEU A 119 4.56 4.29 -2.58
C LEU A 119 3.08 3.99 -2.42
N LEU A 120 2.59 2.96 -3.12
CA LEU A 120 1.29 2.35 -2.88
C LEU A 120 1.48 1.05 -2.09
N ILE A 121 0.75 0.91 -1.00
CA ILE A 121 0.64 -0.35 -0.25
C ILE A 121 -0.81 -0.81 -0.31
N PHE A 122 -1.03 -1.99 -0.84
CA PHE A 122 -2.34 -2.64 -0.87
C PHE A 122 -2.29 -3.93 -0.07
N ARG A 123 -3.28 -4.13 0.80
CA ARG A 123 -3.44 -5.38 1.55
C ARG A 123 -4.82 -5.97 1.34
N SER A 124 -4.86 -7.29 1.09
CA SER A 124 -6.09 -8.09 1.12
C SER A 124 -5.86 -9.34 1.96
N GLY A 125 -6.57 -9.45 3.09
CA GLY A 125 -6.35 -10.55 4.03
C GLY A 125 -7.18 -10.40 5.30
N HIS A 126 -6.83 -11.17 6.33
CA HIS A 126 -7.49 -11.06 7.62
C HIS A 126 -6.96 -9.89 8.46
N GLY A 127 -7.89 -9.15 9.06
CA GLY A 127 -7.63 -8.24 10.15
C GLY A 127 -8.30 -8.76 11.42
N ILE A 128 -7.67 -8.55 12.56
CA ILE A 128 -8.23 -8.87 13.89
C ILE A 128 -8.01 -7.70 14.85
N ILE A 129 -8.74 -7.72 15.95
CA ILE A 129 -8.50 -6.82 17.08
C ILE A 129 -7.75 -7.60 18.16
N GLU A 130 -6.63 -7.07 18.59
CA GLU A 130 -5.93 -7.52 19.79
C GLU A 130 -6.33 -6.68 20.98
N LEU A 131 -6.63 -7.34 22.11
CA LEU A 131 -6.84 -6.67 23.37
C LEU A 131 -5.51 -6.35 24.01
N VAL A 132 -5.25 -5.08 24.24
CA VAL A 132 -4.09 -4.62 25.01
C VAL A 132 -4.52 -4.51 26.47
N PHE A 133 -4.14 -5.46 27.30
CA PHE A 133 -4.24 -5.34 28.75
C PHE A 133 -3.04 -4.57 29.26
N ASP A 134 -3.26 -3.71 30.26
CA ASP A 134 -2.19 -3.00 30.95
C ASP A 134 -1.09 -3.98 31.39
N LYS A 135 0.01 -3.90 30.65
CA LYS A 135 1.33 -4.50 30.90
C LYS A 135 1.65 -5.92 30.47
N CYS A 136 0.75 -6.88 30.14
CA CYS A 136 1.34 -8.21 29.89
C CYS A 136 0.61 -9.24 29.04
N SER A 137 -0.59 -9.08 28.55
CA SER A 137 -1.23 -10.15 27.75
C SER A 137 -2.04 -9.61 26.60
N ILE A 138 -1.73 -10.15 25.43
CA ILE A 138 -2.52 -9.94 24.22
C ILE A 138 -3.48 -11.13 24.13
N LEU A 139 -4.78 -10.89 24.20
CA LEU A 139 -5.80 -11.88 23.88
C LEU A 139 -6.39 -11.58 22.52
N THR A 140 -6.36 -12.56 21.64
CA THR A 140 -7.00 -12.47 20.31
C THR A 140 -8.48 -12.77 20.47
N ILE A 141 -9.35 -11.88 20.01
CA ILE A 141 -10.80 -12.11 20.01
C ILE A 141 -11.21 -12.73 18.68
N ASP A 142 -11.94 -13.84 18.74
CA ASP A 142 -12.55 -14.49 17.59
C ASP A 142 -13.61 -13.54 16.97
N GLU A 143 -13.66 -13.46 15.65
CA GLU A 143 -14.57 -12.66 14.83
C GLU A 143 -16.07 -12.90 15.13
N LYS A 144 -16.39 -13.96 15.89
CA LYS A 144 -17.78 -14.38 16.15
C LYS A 144 -18.52 -13.64 17.25
N ALA A 145 -17.85 -12.81 18.04
CA ALA A 145 -18.49 -12.13 19.18
C ALA A 145 -17.99 -10.68 19.45
N PRO A 146 -17.99 -9.79 18.47
CA PRO A 146 -17.29 -8.49 18.61
C PRO A 146 -18.00 -7.48 19.55
N GLU A 147 -19.30 -7.36 19.52
CA GLU A 147 -19.97 -6.17 20.07
C GLU A 147 -20.02 -6.07 21.61
N LYS A 148 -20.13 -7.16 22.34
CA LYS A 148 -20.26 -7.14 23.81
C LYS A 148 -18.94 -6.97 24.56
N VAL A 149 -17.82 -7.34 23.93
CA VAL A 149 -16.52 -7.32 24.58
C VAL A 149 -15.83 -5.96 24.42
N ILE A 150 -16.04 -5.29 23.28
CA ILE A 150 -15.39 -4.00 22.93
C ILE A 150 -15.80 -2.86 23.87
N GLN A 151 -17.02 -2.83 24.36
CA GLN A 151 -17.50 -1.78 25.27
C GLN A 151 -16.82 -1.76 26.67
N LYS A 152 -16.07 -2.79 27.04
CA LYS A 152 -15.40 -2.90 28.36
C LYS A 152 -13.89 -2.74 28.33
N ILE A 153 -13.27 -2.53 27.14
CA ILE A 153 -11.82 -2.62 26.99
C ILE A 153 -11.25 -1.25 26.62
N SER A 154 -10.47 -0.69 27.52
CA SER A 154 -9.67 0.50 27.29
C SER A 154 -8.33 0.11 26.62
N GLY A 155 -8.33 -0.21 25.35
CA GLY A 155 -7.10 -0.48 24.62
C GLY A 155 -7.19 -1.64 23.65
N THR A 156 -7.83 -1.39 22.50
CA THR A 156 -7.82 -2.32 21.37
C THR A 156 -6.78 -1.87 20.33
N ALA A 157 -6.07 -2.81 19.75
CA ALA A 157 -5.17 -2.54 18.62
C ALA A 157 -5.59 -3.39 17.42
N ALA A 158 -5.99 -2.74 16.33
CA ALA A 158 -6.18 -3.43 15.07
C ALA A 158 -4.84 -3.91 14.51
N VAL A 159 -4.82 -5.10 13.98
CA VAL A 159 -3.62 -5.72 13.42
C VAL A 159 -3.89 -6.34 12.05
N MET A 160 -2.86 -6.36 11.22
CA MET A 160 -2.79 -7.22 10.04
C MET A 160 -2.32 -8.60 10.50
N ASN A 161 -3.09 -9.62 10.22
CA ASN A 161 -2.75 -10.98 10.65
C ASN A 161 -1.89 -11.70 9.60
N PHE A 162 -0.77 -12.29 10.03
CA PHE A 162 0.18 -13.02 9.18
C PHE A 162 0.50 -14.39 9.78
N PRO A 163 1.00 -15.36 8.98
CA PRO A 163 1.33 -16.69 9.47
C PRO A 163 2.34 -16.74 10.63
N ASP A 164 3.23 -15.76 10.73
CA ASP A 164 4.27 -15.66 11.78
C ASP A 164 3.96 -14.60 12.85
N GLY A 165 2.69 -14.17 12.92
CA GLY A 165 2.18 -13.27 13.96
C GLY A 165 1.66 -11.92 13.42
N PRO A 166 0.97 -11.18 14.28
CA PRO A 166 0.30 -9.95 13.89
C PRO A 166 1.27 -8.78 13.71
N LEU A 167 0.93 -7.87 12.80
CA LEU A 167 1.55 -6.56 12.64
C LEU A 167 0.54 -5.49 13.06
N SER A 168 0.78 -4.84 14.20
CA SER A 168 -0.11 -3.80 14.70
C SER A 168 -0.03 -2.51 13.88
N TYR A 169 -1.12 -1.72 13.92
CA TYR A 169 -1.14 -0.42 13.25
C TYR A 169 -0.01 0.49 13.75
N ARG A 170 0.36 0.43 15.03
CA ARG A 170 1.47 1.22 15.60
C ARG A 170 2.82 0.83 15.04
N GLN A 171 3.12 -0.49 14.98
CA GLN A 171 4.36 -0.96 14.36
C GLN A 171 4.43 -0.58 12.88
N PHE A 172 3.30 -0.68 12.17
CA PHE A 172 3.22 -0.29 10.77
C PHE A 172 3.42 1.22 10.60
N GLN A 173 2.81 2.05 11.46
CA GLN A 173 2.99 3.50 11.51
C GLN A 173 4.45 3.89 11.71
N GLU A 174 5.15 3.28 12.69
CA GLU A 174 6.57 3.55 12.94
C GLU A 174 7.46 3.27 11.73
N ILE A 175 7.14 2.22 10.97
CA ILE A 175 7.88 1.89 9.75
C ILE A 175 7.58 2.92 8.65
N LEU A 176 6.31 3.22 8.40
CA LEU A 176 5.91 4.17 7.36
C LEU A 176 6.46 5.58 7.62
N GLY A 177 6.52 6.00 8.89
CA GLY A 177 7.07 7.31 9.27
C GLY A 177 8.55 7.52 8.94
N ARG A 178 9.28 6.45 8.61
CA ARG A 178 10.69 6.51 8.17
C ARG A 178 10.87 6.57 6.66
N ILE A 179 9.83 6.23 5.88
CA ILE A 179 9.88 6.23 4.42
C ILE A 179 9.70 7.67 3.91
N LYS A 180 10.71 8.20 3.25
CA LYS A 180 10.73 9.58 2.73
C LYS A 180 10.12 9.68 1.32
N ALA A 181 8.91 9.17 1.13
CA ALA A 181 8.21 9.29 -0.14
C ALA A 181 7.53 10.66 -0.27
N LYS A 182 7.31 11.11 -1.50
CA LYS A 182 6.42 12.24 -1.82
C LYS A 182 5.02 12.00 -1.28
N GLN A 183 4.52 10.78 -1.45
CA GLN A 183 3.23 10.34 -0.93
C GLN A 183 3.24 8.83 -0.67
N ILE A 184 2.58 8.40 0.40
CA ILE A 184 2.34 7.01 0.75
C ILE A 184 0.84 6.76 0.71
N ILE A 185 0.39 5.89 -0.19
CA ILE A 185 -1.01 5.51 -0.32
C ILE A 185 -1.17 4.11 0.27
N VAL A 186 -2.02 3.95 1.28
CA VAL A 186 -2.32 2.65 1.89
C VAL A 186 -3.78 2.33 1.67
N ILE A 187 -4.07 1.19 1.08
CA ILE A 187 -5.43 0.70 0.84
C ILE A 187 -5.57 -0.66 1.51
N LEU A 188 -6.47 -0.76 2.49
CA LEU A 188 -6.63 -1.94 3.33
C LEU A 188 -8.00 -2.57 3.12
N SER A 189 -8.00 -3.76 2.52
CA SER A 189 -9.16 -4.63 2.33
C SER A 189 -9.10 -5.77 3.35
N GLN A 190 -9.53 -5.47 4.57
CA GLN A 190 -9.56 -6.39 5.71
C GLN A 190 -10.52 -5.90 6.80
N CYS A 191 -10.95 -6.81 7.66
CA CYS A 191 -11.70 -6.46 8.87
C CYS A 191 -10.92 -5.50 9.77
N TYR A 192 -11.62 -4.64 10.51
CA TYR A 192 -11.04 -3.71 11.49
C TYR A 192 -9.97 -2.75 10.92
N SER A 193 -10.03 -2.49 9.62
CA SER A 193 -9.03 -1.65 8.95
C SER A 193 -9.13 -0.16 9.31
N GLY A 194 -10.27 0.30 9.82
CA GLY A 194 -10.49 1.72 10.13
C GLY A 194 -9.51 2.30 11.13
N GLN A 195 -9.05 1.53 12.13
CA GLN A 195 -8.06 2.01 13.09
C GLN A 195 -6.71 2.36 12.44
N PHE A 196 -6.37 1.75 11.31
CA PHE A 196 -5.17 2.11 10.56
C PHE A 196 -5.22 3.52 9.97
N THR A 197 -6.42 4.12 9.85
CA THR A 197 -6.54 5.52 9.38
C THR A 197 -5.85 6.50 10.33
N GLU A 198 -5.68 6.15 11.62
CA GLU A 198 -4.94 6.95 12.59
C GLU A 198 -3.48 7.17 12.19
N ILE A 199 -2.89 6.30 11.36
CA ILE A 199 -1.53 6.47 10.81
C ILE A 199 -1.38 7.83 10.12
N ALA A 200 -2.40 8.28 9.37
CA ALA A 200 -2.36 9.57 8.69
C ALA A 200 -2.26 10.78 9.63
N THR A 201 -2.54 10.60 10.92
CA THR A 201 -2.34 11.66 11.92
C THR A 201 -0.87 11.90 12.24
N TYR A 202 -0.03 10.87 12.04
CA TYR A 202 1.39 10.85 12.43
C TYR A 202 2.34 10.78 11.24
N VAL A 203 1.85 10.35 10.07
CA VAL A 203 2.64 10.25 8.83
C VAL A 203 2.08 11.25 7.83
N ASP A 204 2.66 12.46 7.82
CA ASP A 204 2.12 13.65 7.15
C ASP A 204 1.94 13.49 5.63
N ASN A 205 2.78 12.68 4.98
CA ASN A 205 2.74 12.40 3.54
C ASN A 205 1.92 11.15 3.19
N SER A 206 1.04 10.67 4.08
CA SER A 206 0.23 9.47 3.85
C SER A 206 -1.24 9.75 3.60
N VAL A 207 -1.87 8.90 2.81
CA VAL A 207 -3.32 8.74 2.75
C VAL A 207 -3.67 7.28 3.00
N ILE A 208 -4.59 7.06 3.94
CA ILE A 208 -5.01 5.71 4.34
C ILE A 208 -6.47 5.54 3.96
N VAL A 209 -6.75 4.50 3.18
CA VAL A 209 -8.10 4.07 2.79
C VAL A 209 -8.35 2.72 3.43
N SER A 210 -9.43 2.61 4.20
CA SER A 210 -9.88 1.38 4.83
C SER A 210 -11.22 0.94 4.27
N GLU A 211 -11.45 -0.36 4.18
CA GLU A 211 -12.72 -0.96 3.78
C GLU A 211 -13.79 -0.85 4.87
N THR A 212 -13.35 -0.82 6.13
CA THR A 212 -14.24 -0.82 7.29
C THR A 212 -13.88 0.28 8.27
N GLU A 213 -14.80 0.58 9.18
CA GLU A 213 -14.51 1.35 10.39
C GLU A 213 -13.66 0.55 11.40
N GLU A 214 -13.33 1.16 12.54
CA GLU A 214 -12.44 0.59 13.56
C GLU A 214 -12.88 -0.77 14.09
N VAL A 215 -14.19 -0.96 14.20
CA VAL A 215 -14.82 -2.20 14.70
C VAL A 215 -15.60 -2.94 13.61
N GLY A 216 -15.40 -2.55 12.37
CA GLY A 216 -16.12 -3.06 11.22
C GLY A 216 -15.55 -4.37 10.66
N ILE A 217 -16.39 -5.17 10.03
CA ILE A 217 -16.04 -6.41 9.35
C ILE A 217 -16.17 -6.21 7.84
N ALA A 218 -15.13 -6.61 7.10
CA ALA A 218 -15.13 -6.62 5.64
C ALA A 218 -15.98 -7.77 5.08
N PHE A 219 -16.72 -7.51 4.02
CA PHE A 219 -17.60 -8.49 3.40
C PHE A 219 -17.19 -8.81 1.97
N TYR A 220 -16.97 -10.08 1.71
CA TYR A 220 -16.63 -10.63 0.41
C TYR A 220 -17.77 -11.34 -0.29
N SER A 221 -18.98 -11.39 0.30
CA SER A 221 -20.12 -12.10 -0.25
C SER A 221 -21.30 -11.18 -0.55
N ASN A 222 -21.97 -11.43 -1.68
CA ASN A 222 -23.30 -10.88 -1.90
C ASN A 222 -24.32 -11.66 -1.07
N ARG A 223 -24.74 -11.13 0.07
CA ARG A 223 -25.72 -11.75 0.96
C ARG A 223 -27.09 -12.03 0.31
N LYS A 224 -27.46 -11.27 -0.76
CA LYS A 224 -28.72 -11.50 -1.48
C LYS A 224 -28.78 -12.86 -2.14
N THR A 225 -27.65 -13.40 -2.59
CA THR A 225 -27.62 -14.64 -3.37
C THR A 225 -27.11 -15.86 -2.62
N LYS A 226 -26.62 -15.72 -1.38
CA LYS A 226 -25.92 -16.77 -0.59
C LYS A 226 -24.79 -17.49 -1.37
N ARG A 227 -24.38 -16.97 -2.50
CA ARG A 227 -23.28 -17.49 -3.32
C ARG A 227 -22.07 -16.60 -3.18
N TRP A 228 -20.93 -17.19 -2.99
CA TRP A 228 -19.60 -16.60 -3.10
C TRP A 228 -19.34 -16.23 -4.57
N LYS A 229 -19.99 -15.17 -5.06
CA LYS A 229 -20.12 -14.90 -6.49
C LYS A 229 -19.04 -13.98 -7.03
N TYR A 230 -18.30 -13.31 -6.14
CA TYR A 230 -17.27 -12.38 -6.59
C TYR A 230 -15.89 -13.03 -6.51
N GLU A 231 -15.23 -13.11 -7.64
CA GLU A 231 -13.80 -13.45 -7.68
C GLU A 231 -12.95 -12.36 -7.02
N VAL A 232 -13.35 -11.09 -7.21
CA VAL A 232 -12.75 -9.90 -6.63
C VAL A 232 -13.76 -9.24 -5.70
N TRP A 233 -13.32 -8.81 -4.53
CA TRP A 233 -14.19 -8.17 -3.55
C TRP A 233 -14.73 -6.83 -4.06
N PRO A 234 -16.01 -6.50 -3.77
CA PRO A 234 -16.63 -5.27 -4.27
C PRO A 234 -15.86 -4.01 -3.92
N PHE A 235 -15.39 -3.86 -2.68
CA PHE A 235 -14.54 -2.72 -2.27
C PHE A 235 -13.31 -2.58 -3.17
N VAL A 236 -12.56 -3.67 -3.36
CA VAL A 236 -11.34 -3.67 -4.18
C VAL A 236 -11.65 -3.34 -5.63
N LYS A 237 -12.66 -4.04 -6.19
CA LYS A 237 -13.06 -3.81 -7.58
C LYS A 237 -13.48 -2.37 -7.81
N CYS A 238 -14.40 -1.85 -7.00
CA CYS A 238 -14.91 -0.49 -7.16
C CYS A 238 -13.85 0.59 -6.93
N MET A 239 -12.92 0.38 -5.97
CA MET A 239 -11.83 1.33 -5.73
C MET A 239 -10.89 1.43 -6.94
N PHE A 240 -10.49 0.30 -7.51
CA PHE A 240 -9.57 0.27 -8.64
C PHE A 240 -10.26 0.60 -9.98
N ASP A 241 -11.52 0.24 -10.16
CA ASP A 241 -12.33 0.74 -11.28
C ASP A 241 -12.46 2.27 -11.25
N GLY A 242 -12.61 2.85 -10.05
CA GLY A 242 -12.63 4.30 -9.85
C GLY A 242 -11.33 4.97 -10.30
N PHE A 243 -10.18 4.36 -10.04
CA PHE A 243 -8.90 4.85 -10.58
C PHE A 243 -8.82 4.73 -12.11
N LEU A 244 -9.36 3.68 -12.68
CA LEU A 244 -9.32 3.46 -14.14
C LEU A 244 -10.32 4.33 -14.90
N SER A 245 -11.54 4.51 -14.37
CA SER A 245 -12.61 5.28 -15.02
C SER A 245 -12.32 6.78 -15.13
N ALA A 246 -11.50 7.32 -14.24
CA ALA A 246 -11.09 8.72 -14.29
C ALA A 246 -10.28 9.09 -15.54
N ASN A 247 -9.81 8.08 -16.32
CA ASN A 247 -9.08 8.31 -17.57
C ASN A 247 -9.95 8.87 -18.71
N ASP A 248 -11.23 8.50 -18.77
CA ASP A 248 -12.09 8.83 -19.91
C ASP A 248 -12.48 10.32 -19.95
N ALA A 249 -12.24 11.08 -18.87
CA ALA A 249 -12.61 12.49 -18.75
C ALA A 249 -11.42 13.45 -18.65
N GLY A 250 -10.18 13.00 -18.90
CA GLY A 250 -8.98 13.82 -18.71
C GLY A 250 -8.74 14.24 -17.25
N ARG A 251 -9.46 13.66 -16.30
CA ARG A 251 -9.29 13.93 -14.88
C ARG A 251 -8.15 13.10 -14.30
N LYS A 252 -7.34 13.74 -13.48
CA LYS A 252 -6.28 13.03 -12.74
C LYS A 252 -6.88 11.96 -11.85
N LYS A 253 -6.24 10.81 -11.78
CA LYS A 253 -6.64 9.65 -10.97
C LYS A 253 -6.38 9.89 -9.48
N SER A 254 -7.14 10.78 -8.85
CA SER A 254 -6.98 11.06 -7.43
C SER A 254 -7.56 9.96 -6.57
N VAL A 255 -6.94 9.74 -5.41
CA VAL A 255 -7.42 8.77 -4.42
C VAL A 255 -8.83 9.14 -3.95
N LEU A 256 -9.12 10.44 -3.81
CA LEU A 256 -10.45 10.92 -3.42
C LEU A 256 -11.52 10.54 -4.45
N ALA A 257 -11.27 10.82 -5.74
CA ALA A 257 -12.25 10.51 -6.79
C ALA A 257 -12.51 8.99 -6.90
N ALA A 258 -11.48 8.16 -6.74
CA ALA A 258 -11.65 6.71 -6.72
C ALA A 258 -12.42 6.24 -5.47
N PHE A 259 -12.20 6.87 -4.32
CA PHE A 259 -12.94 6.58 -3.10
C PHE A 259 -14.42 6.96 -3.22
N GLU A 260 -14.72 8.14 -3.76
CA GLU A 260 -16.11 8.57 -4.03
C GLU A 260 -16.82 7.63 -5.01
N TYR A 261 -16.13 7.23 -6.08
CA TYR A 261 -16.65 6.21 -7.01
C TYR A 261 -16.91 4.87 -6.30
N MET A 262 -15.98 4.45 -5.44
CA MET A 262 -16.13 3.21 -4.67
C MET A 262 -17.34 3.25 -3.75
N LEU A 263 -17.62 4.35 -3.08
CA LEU A 263 -18.80 4.51 -2.23
C LEU A 263 -20.12 4.35 -3.01
N LEU A 264 -20.16 4.79 -4.27
CA LEU A 264 -21.35 4.65 -5.12
C LEU A 264 -21.46 3.24 -5.75
N CYS A 265 -20.33 2.61 -6.05
CA CYS A 265 -20.24 1.34 -6.75
C CYS A 265 -20.40 0.13 -5.82
N ASN A 266 -19.87 0.21 -4.59
CA ASN A 266 -19.81 -0.93 -3.67
C ASN A 266 -21.19 -1.22 -3.02
N PRO A 267 -21.82 -2.36 -3.34
CA PRO A 267 -23.16 -2.69 -2.85
C PRO A 267 -23.21 -2.95 -1.33
N ASN A 268 -22.06 -3.11 -0.68
CA ASN A 268 -21.99 -3.38 0.76
C ASN A 268 -22.02 -2.09 1.58
N VAL A 269 -21.79 -0.91 0.96
CA VAL A 269 -21.83 0.39 1.63
C VAL A 269 -23.26 0.85 1.94
N GLU A 270 -24.23 0.58 1.04
CA GLU A 270 -25.61 1.02 1.20
C GLU A 270 -26.37 0.28 2.33
N GLY A 271 -25.77 -0.74 2.92
CA GLY A 271 -26.41 -1.55 3.94
C GLY A 271 -27.55 -2.35 3.34
N LEU A 272 -27.32 -3.62 3.05
CA LEU A 272 -28.38 -4.54 2.67
C LEU A 272 -29.44 -4.56 3.79
N SER A 273 -30.66 -4.13 3.46
CA SER A 273 -31.85 -4.35 4.29
C SER A 273 -32.02 -5.85 4.53
N VAL A 274 -31.44 -6.34 5.60
CA VAL A 274 -31.68 -7.69 6.10
C VAL A 274 -32.84 -7.59 7.06
N LYS A 275 -33.83 -8.54 6.91
CA LYS A 275 -35.02 -8.66 7.73
C LYS A 275 -34.82 -8.22 9.18
N ALA A 276 -35.85 -7.57 9.73
CA ALA A 276 -35.94 -6.77 10.95
C ALA A 276 -35.31 -7.28 12.26
N ASP A 277 -34.68 -8.42 12.27
CA ASP A 277 -34.18 -9.12 13.47
C ASP A 277 -32.65 -9.21 13.55
N ARG A 278 -31.89 -8.63 12.61
CA ARG A 278 -30.42 -8.56 12.70
C ARG A 278 -29.91 -7.16 12.41
N PRO A 279 -28.93 -6.65 13.18
CA PRO A 279 -28.34 -5.37 12.88
C PRO A 279 -27.79 -5.36 11.46
N LEU A 280 -28.01 -4.25 10.75
CA LEU A 280 -27.49 -4.00 9.41
C LEU A 280 -25.97 -4.07 9.45
N LEU A 281 -25.41 -5.18 9.00
CA LEU A 281 -23.98 -5.27 8.78
C LEU A 281 -23.68 -4.59 7.43
N LYS A 282 -23.06 -3.43 7.48
CA LYS A 282 -22.61 -2.67 6.31
C LYS A 282 -21.11 -2.44 6.40
N GLU A 283 -20.48 -2.31 5.25
CA GLU A 283 -19.13 -1.76 5.20
C GLU A 283 -19.21 -0.25 5.40
N THR A 284 -18.28 0.28 6.17
CA THR A 284 -18.12 1.72 6.42
C THR A 284 -16.70 2.14 6.03
N PRO A 285 -16.41 2.21 4.72
CA PRO A 285 -15.09 2.61 4.24
C PRO A 285 -14.73 4.01 4.72
N GLN A 286 -13.45 4.20 5.05
CA GLN A 286 -12.93 5.47 5.53
C GLN A 286 -11.72 5.91 4.71
N ILE A 287 -11.51 7.21 4.62
CA ILE A 287 -10.32 7.83 4.04
C ILE A 287 -9.80 8.92 4.97
N LYS A 288 -8.50 8.91 5.26
CA LYS A 288 -7.83 9.93 6.06
C LYS A 288 -6.52 10.35 5.42
N TYR A 289 -6.27 11.65 5.39
CA TYR A 289 -5.10 12.28 4.81
C TYR A 289 -4.18 12.79 5.91
N GLY A 290 -2.88 12.58 5.73
CA GLY A 290 -1.85 13.23 6.52
C GLY A 290 -1.81 14.75 6.27
N LYS A 291 -1.29 15.50 7.21
CA LYS A 291 -1.30 16.97 7.21
C LYS A 291 -0.54 17.58 6.03
N GLY A 292 0.46 16.87 5.50
CA GLY A 292 1.26 17.31 4.34
C GLY A 292 0.56 17.14 2.98
N LEU A 293 -0.61 16.51 2.93
CA LEU A 293 -1.31 16.20 1.69
C LEU A 293 -2.59 17.01 1.53
N SER A 294 -2.77 17.64 0.36
CA SER A 294 -4.04 18.26 -0.01
C SER A 294 -5.03 17.21 -0.50
N LYS A 295 -6.28 17.26 0.01
CA LYS A 295 -7.37 16.43 -0.49
C LYS A 295 -7.55 16.67 -2.00
N GLY A 296 -7.58 15.60 -2.78
CA GLY A 296 -7.71 15.70 -4.25
C GLY A 296 -6.40 15.89 -5.02
N ALA A 297 -5.26 16.13 -4.33
CA ALA A 297 -3.95 16.25 -4.96
C ALA A 297 -3.09 14.97 -4.85
N VAL A 298 -3.62 13.90 -4.27
CA VAL A 298 -2.95 12.59 -4.15
C VAL A 298 -3.37 11.73 -5.33
N TYR A 299 -2.41 11.35 -6.15
CA TYR A 299 -2.64 10.60 -7.39
C TYR A 299 -1.91 9.27 -7.37
N ILE A 300 -2.56 8.23 -7.90
CA ILE A 300 -1.99 6.88 -8.01
C ILE A 300 -1.18 6.68 -9.30
N SER A 301 -1.21 7.63 -10.23
CA SER A 301 -0.48 7.60 -11.49
C SER A 301 0.32 8.88 -11.67
N ARG A 302 1.29 8.85 -12.59
CA ARG A 302 1.98 10.09 -13.01
C ARG A 302 0.95 11.12 -13.48
N PRO A 303 1.11 12.39 -13.09
CA PRO A 303 0.22 13.47 -13.53
C PRO A 303 0.29 13.70 -15.04
#